data_c2b95bb94075e80f663ce3464aab3911
#
_entry.id   c2b95bb94075e80f663ce3464aab3911
#
_cell.length_a   1.000
_cell.length_b   1.000
_cell.length_c   1.000
_cell.angle_alpha   90.00
_cell.angle_beta   90.00
_cell.angle_gamma   90.00
#
_symmetry.space_group_name_H-M   'P 1'
#
loop_
_entity.id
_entity.type
_entity.pdbx_description
1 polymer ?
#
loop_
_entity_poly.entity_id
_entity_poly.type
_entity_poly.pdbx_seq_one_letter_code
_entity_poly.pdbx_strand_id
1 'polypeptide(L)'
;MIVKKLWLSMLLMLALPVMAEPSQRLFVTNERDNTLSVINSKTLEVEQTIDIGKRPRGIGFSPDKELLYVVVSDENQIVALDPQTLEIVKKVDTGEEPETFAVNPTNGHLVTSSEYDGEATFIDPVNNEKIAIVEVGIEPEGAAVSPDGQYALVSSESSNMVHIIETDSYTVVANIVVAARPRGLAFSRDGQFAYVASEIGREVSKISIESLKVVQKAPIEVEGAKPMAIVVSPDGKFLYISTGRGNSIAMLNADSLELLANIPVGERTWGMAVSKDGKYLYSADGISGTVSVVDTEKQQRIDTIDVGSYPWGVALDD
;
A
#
# COMPACT_ATOMS: atom_id res chain seq x y z
N MET A 1 59.55 35.82 -20.51
CA MET A 1 58.28 35.43 -21.16
C MET A 1 57.57 34.42 -20.21
N ILE A 2 56.63 34.91 -19.37
CA ILE A 2 55.99 34.10 -18.34
C ILE A 2 54.60 33.68 -18.89
N VAL A 3 54.41 32.38 -19.11
CA VAL A 3 53.14 31.83 -19.59
C VAL A 3 52.28 31.56 -18.36
N LYS A 4 51.21 32.32 -18.16
CA LYS A 4 50.17 32.08 -17.17
C LYS A 4 49.27 30.95 -17.65
N LYS A 5 49.30 29.80 -16.94
CA LYS A 5 48.31 28.73 -17.12
C LYS A 5 47.01 29.17 -16.47
N LEU A 6 45.95 29.36 -17.28
CA LEU A 6 44.59 29.50 -16.82
C LEU A 6 44.06 28.10 -16.45
N TRP A 7 43.70 27.92 -15.19
CA TRP A 7 42.93 26.74 -14.74
C TRP A 7 41.45 27.07 -14.91
N LEU A 8 40.80 26.39 -15.85
CA LEU A 8 39.36 26.46 -16.03
C LEU A 8 38.74 25.45 -15.05
N SER A 9 38.21 25.87 -13.91
CA SER A 9 37.44 25.04 -12.99
C SER A 9 36.07 24.81 -13.59
N MET A 10 35.84 23.58 -14.09
CA MET A 10 34.53 23.13 -14.55
C MET A 10 33.68 22.81 -13.30
N LEU A 11 32.73 23.68 -13.00
CA LEU A 11 31.75 23.49 -11.94
C LEU A 11 30.76 22.44 -12.44
N LEU A 12 30.85 21.20 -11.92
CA LEU A 12 29.86 20.15 -12.17
C LEU A 12 28.60 20.52 -11.36
N MET A 13 27.59 21.10 -11.99
CA MET A 13 26.27 21.22 -11.38
C MET A 13 25.66 19.81 -11.31
N LEU A 14 25.64 19.24 -10.11
CA LEU A 14 24.77 18.11 -9.81
C LEU A 14 23.31 18.61 -9.89
N ALA A 15 22.60 18.21 -10.94
CA ALA A 15 21.16 18.37 -10.99
C ALA A 15 20.55 17.48 -9.90
N LEU A 16 19.97 18.08 -8.88
CA LEU A 16 19.13 17.37 -7.93
C LEU A 16 17.90 16.86 -8.70
N PRO A 17 17.43 15.65 -8.46
CA PRO A 17 16.19 15.18 -9.05
C PRO A 17 15.06 16.16 -8.66
N VAL A 18 14.40 16.72 -9.64
CA VAL A 18 13.21 17.54 -9.45
C VAL A 18 12.10 16.54 -9.19
N MET A 19 11.63 16.45 -7.94
CA MET A 19 10.42 15.70 -7.61
C MET A 19 9.23 16.34 -8.33
N ALA A 20 8.35 15.53 -8.91
CA ALA A 20 7.12 16.03 -9.50
C ALA A 20 6.29 16.79 -8.44
N GLU A 21 5.68 17.90 -8.85
CA GLU A 21 4.76 18.62 -7.96
C GLU A 21 3.53 17.73 -7.69
N PRO A 22 3.08 17.62 -6.42
CA PRO A 22 1.93 16.80 -6.09
C PRO A 22 0.67 17.21 -6.85
N SER A 23 -0.06 16.24 -7.38
CA SER A 23 -1.31 16.51 -8.11
C SER A 23 -2.44 17.02 -7.22
N GLN A 24 -2.31 16.87 -5.90
CA GLN A 24 -3.35 17.14 -4.91
C GLN A 24 -4.61 16.30 -5.17
N ARG A 25 -4.41 15.05 -5.59
CA ARG A 25 -5.48 14.11 -5.94
C ARG A 25 -5.47 12.89 -5.05
N LEU A 26 -6.66 12.40 -4.81
CA LEU A 26 -6.93 11.09 -4.24
C LEU A 26 -7.42 10.18 -5.36
N PHE A 27 -6.84 9.00 -5.46
CA PHE A 27 -7.17 8.00 -6.47
C PHE A 27 -7.79 6.79 -5.79
N VAL A 28 -8.89 6.28 -6.35
CA VAL A 28 -9.66 5.17 -5.77
C VAL A 28 -10.02 4.17 -6.85
N THR A 29 -9.59 2.92 -6.69
CA THR A 29 -9.97 1.83 -7.58
C THR A 29 -11.37 1.34 -7.28
N ASN A 30 -12.23 1.21 -8.30
CA ASN A 30 -13.59 0.71 -8.21
C ASN A 30 -13.64 -0.70 -8.83
N GLU A 31 -13.53 -1.72 -7.99
CA GLU A 31 -13.28 -3.10 -8.40
C GLU A 31 -14.31 -3.63 -9.40
N ARG A 32 -15.61 -3.37 -9.16
CA ARG A 32 -16.70 -3.90 -10.00
C ARG A 32 -17.04 -3.05 -11.21
N ASP A 33 -16.73 -1.76 -11.16
CA ASP A 33 -16.97 -0.86 -12.28
C ASP A 33 -15.80 -0.86 -13.27
N ASN A 34 -14.64 -1.47 -12.91
CA ASN A 34 -13.43 -1.48 -13.72
C ASN A 34 -12.86 -0.07 -13.95
N THR A 35 -13.07 0.84 -12.99
CA THR A 35 -12.71 2.25 -13.12
C THR A 35 -11.79 2.72 -12.00
N LEU A 36 -11.19 3.88 -12.23
CA LEU A 36 -10.44 4.66 -11.26
C LEU A 36 -11.17 6.00 -11.07
N SER A 37 -11.59 6.30 -9.84
CA SER A 37 -12.09 7.63 -9.46
C SER A 37 -10.91 8.53 -9.10
N VAL A 38 -10.90 9.74 -9.66
CA VAL A 38 -9.91 10.79 -9.42
C VAL A 38 -10.62 11.93 -8.69
N ILE A 39 -10.16 12.22 -7.48
CA ILE A 39 -10.82 13.12 -6.55
C ILE A 39 -9.85 14.24 -6.19
N ASN A 40 -10.30 15.48 -6.17
CA ASN A 40 -9.52 16.59 -5.64
C ASN A 40 -9.46 16.48 -4.11
N SER A 41 -8.25 16.32 -3.55
CA SER A 41 -8.08 16.11 -2.11
C SER A 41 -8.42 17.33 -1.24
N LYS A 42 -8.55 18.53 -1.84
CA LYS A 42 -8.90 19.77 -1.12
C LYS A 42 -10.39 20.06 -1.16
N THR A 43 -11.03 19.87 -2.33
CA THR A 43 -12.46 20.15 -2.49
C THR A 43 -13.33 18.92 -2.19
N LEU A 44 -12.73 17.73 -2.17
CA LEU A 44 -13.37 16.42 -2.01
C LEU A 44 -14.37 16.09 -3.15
N GLU A 45 -14.22 16.74 -4.29
CA GLU A 45 -15.05 16.51 -5.47
C GLU A 45 -14.40 15.49 -6.40
N VAL A 46 -15.18 14.59 -6.97
CA VAL A 46 -14.74 13.68 -8.03
C VAL A 46 -14.52 14.50 -9.31
N GLU A 47 -13.28 14.65 -9.73
CA GLU A 47 -12.91 15.38 -10.95
C GLU A 47 -13.19 14.55 -12.20
N GLN A 48 -12.90 13.25 -12.11
CA GLN A 48 -13.00 12.34 -13.24
C GLN A 48 -13.14 10.88 -12.76
N THR A 49 -13.78 10.05 -13.58
CA THR A 49 -13.76 8.59 -13.47
C THR A 49 -13.31 8.04 -14.81
N ILE A 50 -12.27 7.21 -14.82
CA ILE A 50 -11.66 6.65 -16.03
C ILE A 50 -11.70 5.13 -16.01
N ASP A 51 -11.80 4.52 -17.19
CA ASP A 51 -11.62 3.07 -17.36
C ASP A 51 -10.15 2.73 -17.17
N ILE A 52 -9.84 1.73 -16.31
CA ILE A 52 -8.45 1.39 -15.96
C ILE A 52 -8.09 -0.07 -16.30
N GLY A 53 -9.05 -0.93 -16.50
CA GLY A 53 -8.89 -2.36 -16.70
C GLY A 53 -9.75 -3.17 -15.74
N LYS A 54 -9.79 -4.49 -15.93
CA LYS A 54 -10.73 -5.36 -15.24
C LYS A 54 -10.27 -5.66 -13.79
N ARG A 55 -11.22 -5.52 -12.87
CA ARG A 55 -11.02 -5.80 -11.44
C ARG A 55 -9.82 -5.04 -10.86
N PRO A 56 -9.84 -3.68 -10.90
CA PRO A 56 -8.75 -2.88 -10.34
C PRO A 56 -8.77 -2.96 -8.81
N ARG A 57 -7.60 -3.25 -8.19
CA ARG A 57 -7.45 -3.44 -6.75
C ARG A 57 -6.30 -2.62 -6.17
N GLY A 58 -5.15 -3.24 -5.91
CA GLY A 58 -3.98 -2.57 -5.33
C GLY A 58 -3.58 -1.32 -6.13
N ILE A 59 -3.27 -0.23 -5.42
CA ILE A 59 -2.88 1.06 -6.00
C ILE A 59 -1.77 1.71 -5.18
N GLY A 60 -0.83 2.36 -5.85
CA GLY A 60 0.30 3.05 -5.19
C GLY A 60 1.19 3.78 -6.18
N PHE A 61 2.04 4.64 -5.67
CA PHE A 61 2.93 5.46 -6.50
C PHE A 61 4.32 4.83 -6.65
N SER A 62 5.00 5.19 -7.76
CA SER A 62 6.45 5.06 -7.86
C SER A 62 7.16 5.92 -6.81
N PRO A 63 8.44 5.63 -6.43
CA PRO A 63 9.14 6.40 -5.39
C PRO A 63 9.28 7.89 -5.69
N ASP A 64 9.40 8.25 -6.97
CA ASP A 64 9.46 9.63 -7.48
C ASP A 64 8.08 10.27 -7.68
N LYS A 65 6.99 9.51 -7.51
CA LYS A 65 5.61 9.89 -7.76
C LYS A 65 5.28 10.27 -9.22
N GLU A 66 6.16 9.94 -10.16
CA GLU A 66 5.91 10.19 -11.58
C GLU A 66 4.88 9.22 -12.18
N LEU A 67 4.73 8.03 -11.57
CA LEU A 67 3.78 7.01 -11.99
C LEU A 67 2.85 6.60 -10.85
N LEU A 68 1.59 6.38 -11.20
CA LEU A 68 0.61 5.70 -10.37
C LEU A 68 0.40 4.29 -10.92
N TYR A 69 0.63 3.28 -10.09
CA TYR A 69 0.44 1.88 -10.42
C TYR A 69 -0.92 1.40 -9.93
N VAL A 70 -1.63 0.65 -10.76
CA VAL A 70 -2.91 0.01 -10.43
C VAL A 70 -2.87 -1.45 -10.85
N VAL A 71 -3.11 -2.36 -9.92
CA VAL A 71 -3.32 -3.78 -10.24
C VAL A 71 -4.65 -3.94 -10.95
N VAL A 72 -4.65 -4.65 -12.08
CA VAL A 72 -5.85 -5.08 -12.81
C VAL A 72 -5.88 -6.61 -12.81
N SER A 73 -6.49 -7.18 -11.75
CA SER A 73 -6.33 -8.59 -11.37
C SER A 73 -6.76 -9.55 -12.47
N ASP A 74 -7.92 -9.33 -13.12
CA ASP A 74 -8.43 -10.20 -14.19
C ASP A 74 -7.65 -10.09 -15.50
N GLU A 75 -6.71 -9.15 -15.62
CA GLU A 75 -5.84 -8.99 -16.78
C GLU A 75 -4.39 -9.45 -16.49
N ASN A 76 -4.09 -9.88 -15.26
CA ASN A 76 -2.75 -10.30 -14.83
C ASN A 76 -1.68 -9.23 -15.06
N GLN A 77 -2.03 -7.95 -14.82
CA GLN A 77 -1.18 -6.81 -15.10
C GLN A 77 -1.25 -5.74 -14.00
N ILE A 78 -0.20 -4.92 -13.99
CA ILE A 78 -0.21 -3.61 -13.35
C ILE A 78 -0.23 -2.56 -14.46
N VAL A 79 -1.21 -1.65 -14.40
CA VAL A 79 -1.28 -0.48 -15.27
C VAL A 79 -0.52 0.65 -14.59
N ALA A 80 0.43 1.26 -15.30
CA ALA A 80 1.12 2.47 -14.89
C ALA A 80 0.58 3.66 -15.65
N LEU A 81 0.12 4.69 -14.95
CA LEU A 81 -0.39 5.93 -15.54
C LEU A 81 0.32 7.15 -14.93
N ASP A 82 0.37 8.22 -15.71
CA ASP A 82 0.80 9.53 -15.25
C ASP A 82 -0.32 10.14 -14.37
N PRO A 83 -0.07 10.47 -13.10
CA PRO A 83 -1.11 10.95 -12.18
C PRO A 83 -1.61 12.37 -12.50
N GLN A 84 -0.91 13.13 -13.36
CA GLN A 84 -1.31 14.46 -13.79
C GLN A 84 -2.23 14.40 -15.02
N THR A 85 -1.79 13.67 -16.05
CA THR A 85 -2.50 13.57 -17.33
C THR A 85 -3.54 12.45 -17.38
N LEU A 86 -3.41 11.45 -16.49
CA LEU A 86 -4.21 10.22 -16.42
C LEU A 86 -4.03 9.32 -17.67
N GLU A 87 -3.00 9.56 -18.46
CA GLU A 87 -2.67 8.72 -19.59
C GLU A 87 -1.98 7.43 -19.12
N ILE A 88 -2.40 6.28 -19.65
CA ILE A 88 -1.72 5.01 -19.42
C ILE A 88 -0.39 5.05 -20.15
N VAL A 89 0.70 5.03 -19.39
CA VAL A 89 2.07 5.07 -19.90
C VAL A 89 2.54 3.66 -20.24
N LYS A 90 2.14 2.67 -19.43
CA LYS A 90 2.66 1.31 -19.54
C LYS A 90 1.72 0.27 -18.91
N LYS A 91 1.82 -0.96 -19.40
CA LYS A 91 1.28 -2.16 -18.75
C LYS A 91 2.43 -3.08 -18.40
N VAL A 92 2.43 -3.60 -17.18
CA VAL A 92 3.49 -4.46 -16.62
C VAL A 92 2.88 -5.83 -16.33
N ASP A 93 3.47 -6.88 -16.88
CA ASP A 93 2.99 -8.25 -16.70
C ASP A 93 3.35 -8.78 -15.28
N THR A 94 2.38 -9.38 -14.61
CA THR A 94 2.51 -9.98 -13.27
C THR A 94 2.39 -11.52 -13.32
N GLY A 95 2.27 -12.18 -12.17
CA GLY A 95 1.74 -13.54 -12.04
C GLY A 95 0.24 -13.59 -12.25
N GLU A 96 -0.37 -14.77 -12.07
CA GLU A 96 -1.81 -14.93 -12.20
C GLU A 96 -2.56 -14.37 -10.99
N GLU A 97 -3.63 -13.63 -11.26
CA GLU A 97 -4.52 -13.00 -10.27
C GLU A 97 -3.74 -12.18 -9.22
N PRO A 98 -3.05 -11.09 -9.63
CA PRO A 98 -2.39 -10.21 -8.67
C PRO A 98 -3.43 -9.49 -7.82
N GLU A 99 -3.23 -9.51 -6.50
CA GLU A 99 -4.13 -8.84 -5.55
C GLU A 99 -3.63 -7.45 -5.19
N THR A 100 -2.37 -7.37 -4.81
CA THR A 100 -1.71 -6.12 -4.45
C THR A 100 -0.25 -6.12 -4.85
N PHE A 101 0.41 -5.02 -4.60
CA PHE A 101 1.85 -4.89 -4.79
C PHE A 101 2.45 -3.95 -3.73
N ALA A 102 3.76 -4.04 -3.60
CA ALA A 102 4.56 -3.04 -2.91
C ALA A 102 5.68 -2.56 -3.82
N VAL A 103 6.07 -1.30 -3.64
CA VAL A 103 7.18 -0.69 -4.37
C VAL A 103 8.41 -0.65 -3.47
N ASN A 104 9.53 -1.16 -3.94
CA ASN A 104 10.81 -1.00 -3.26
C ASN A 104 11.25 0.47 -3.36
N PRO A 105 11.36 1.20 -2.24
CA PRO A 105 11.62 2.64 -2.26
C PRO A 105 13.03 3.01 -2.74
N THR A 106 13.95 2.04 -2.81
CA THR A 106 15.35 2.30 -3.16
C THR A 106 15.66 2.09 -4.64
N ASN A 107 14.96 1.17 -5.31
CA ASN A 107 15.21 0.83 -6.71
C ASN A 107 13.96 0.89 -7.61
N GLY A 108 12.77 1.10 -7.04
CA GLY A 108 11.51 1.18 -7.79
C GLY A 108 10.95 -0.17 -8.27
N HIS A 109 11.58 -1.29 -7.93
CA HIS A 109 11.07 -2.60 -8.28
C HIS A 109 9.75 -2.89 -7.54
N LEU A 110 8.88 -3.65 -8.18
CA LEU A 110 7.60 -4.06 -7.62
C LEU A 110 7.70 -5.48 -7.05
N VAL A 111 6.96 -5.71 -5.98
CA VAL A 111 6.69 -7.05 -5.44
C VAL A 111 5.19 -7.26 -5.49
N THR A 112 4.71 -8.23 -6.28
CA THR A 112 3.29 -8.56 -6.37
C THR A 112 2.99 -9.86 -5.65
N SER A 113 1.82 -9.95 -5.03
CA SER A 113 1.24 -11.21 -4.57
C SER A 113 0.35 -11.77 -5.66
N SER A 114 0.55 -13.05 -6.05
CA SER A 114 -0.22 -13.74 -7.08
C SER A 114 -1.03 -14.85 -6.43
N GLU A 115 -2.34 -14.59 -6.22
CA GLU A 115 -3.20 -15.44 -5.38
C GLU A 115 -3.27 -16.87 -5.90
N TYR A 116 -3.43 -17.03 -7.22
CA TYR A 116 -3.61 -18.33 -7.84
C TYR A 116 -2.33 -19.17 -7.89
N ASP A 117 -1.19 -18.55 -8.15
CA ASP A 117 0.10 -19.25 -8.29
C ASP A 117 0.75 -19.59 -6.94
N GLY A 118 0.39 -18.92 -5.85
CA GLY A 118 1.07 -19.06 -4.57
C GLY A 118 2.47 -18.42 -4.57
N GLU A 119 2.66 -17.35 -5.34
CA GLU A 119 3.96 -16.76 -5.63
C GLU A 119 4.01 -15.27 -5.28
N ALA A 120 5.20 -14.80 -4.94
CA ALA A 120 5.59 -13.41 -4.96
C ALA A 120 6.46 -13.14 -6.17
N THR A 121 6.04 -12.25 -7.07
CA THR A 121 6.80 -11.90 -8.26
C THR A 121 7.48 -10.56 -8.08
N PHE A 122 8.80 -10.53 -8.24
CA PHE A 122 9.62 -9.32 -8.27
C PHE A 122 9.77 -8.84 -9.71
N ILE A 123 9.47 -7.56 -9.95
CA ILE A 123 9.37 -7.01 -11.29
C ILE A 123 10.16 -5.69 -11.38
N ASP A 124 10.96 -5.54 -12.43
CA ASP A 124 11.44 -4.23 -12.89
C ASP A 124 10.37 -3.60 -13.78
N PRO A 125 9.63 -2.59 -13.29
CA PRO A 125 8.57 -1.98 -14.08
C PRO A 125 9.12 -1.12 -15.23
N VAL A 126 10.38 -0.69 -15.17
CA VAL A 126 11.00 0.11 -16.23
C VAL A 126 11.26 -0.74 -17.47
N ASN A 127 11.82 -1.92 -17.29
CA ASN A 127 12.14 -2.84 -18.38
C ASN A 127 11.01 -3.85 -18.68
N ASN A 128 9.95 -3.89 -17.87
CA ASN A 128 8.89 -4.90 -17.91
C ASN A 128 9.47 -6.32 -17.79
N GLU A 129 10.35 -6.51 -16.82
CA GLU A 129 11.08 -7.76 -16.61
C GLU A 129 10.71 -8.38 -15.27
N LYS A 130 10.31 -9.65 -15.27
CA LYS A 130 10.19 -10.45 -14.06
C LYS A 130 11.59 -10.84 -13.61
N ILE A 131 12.06 -10.23 -12.53
CA ILE A 131 13.42 -10.44 -11.99
C ILE A 131 13.53 -11.76 -11.25
N ALA A 132 12.51 -12.05 -10.41
CA ALA A 132 12.46 -13.28 -9.64
C ALA A 132 11.01 -13.67 -9.34
N ILE A 133 10.80 -14.99 -9.19
CA ILE A 133 9.56 -15.57 -8.71
C ILE A 133 9.92 -16.38 -7.47
N VAL A 134 9.23 -16.11 -6.37
CA VAL A 134 9.48 -16.71 -5.07
C VAL A 134 8.23 -17.45 -4.61
N GLU A 135 8.35 -18.75 -4.41
CA GLU A 135 7.27 -19.54 -3.82
C GLU A 135 6.99 -19.06 -2.39
N VAL A 136 5.73 -18.76 -2.11
CA VAL A 136 5.21 -18.39 -0.80
C VAL A 136 4.06 -19.33 -0.41
N GLY A 137 3.25 -18.99 0.56
CA GLY A 137 2.14 -19.90 0.96
C GLY A 137 0.95 -19.83 0.01
N ILE A 138 -0.15 -20.46 0.42
CA ILE A 138 -1.39 -20.54 -0.36
C ILE A 138 -2.19 -19.25 -0.19
N GLU A 139 -2.73 -18.73 -1.29
CA GLU A 139 -3.49 -17.48 -1.38
C GLU A 139 -2.67 -16.28 -0.84
N PRO A 140 -1.56 -15.89 -1.51
CA PRO A 140 -0.85 -14.68 -1.16
C PRO A 140 -1.69 -13.44 -1.48
N GLU A 141 -1.82 -12.53 -0.50
CA GLU A 141 -2.70 -11.36 -0.60
C GLU A 141 -1.92 -10.05 -0.43
N GLY A 142 -1.39 -9.79 0.76
CA GLY A 142 -0.70 -8.54 1.08
C GLY A 142 0.77 -8.55 0.71
N ALA A 143 1.28 -7.41 0.26
CA ALA A 143 2.71 -7.17 0.07
C ALA A 143 3.14 -5.87 0.74
N ALA A 144 4.36 -5.83 1.28
CA ALA A 144 5.00 -4.63 1.80
C ALA A 144 6.51 -4.72 1.62
N VAL A 145 7.18 -3.58 1.44
CA VAL A 145 8.65 -3.49 1.39
C VAL A 145 9.15 -2.58 2.51
N SER A 146 10.26 -2.97 3.14
CA SER A 146 10.87 -2.18 4.22
C SER A 146 11.34 -0.81 3.71
N PRO A 147 11.39 0.22 4.59
CA PRO A 147 11.80 1.57 4.20
C PRO A 147 13.23 1.65 3.64
N ASP A 148 14.10 0.74 4.02
CA ASP A 148 15.47 0.62 3.49
C ASP A 148 15.57 -0.25 2.23
N GLY A 149 14.45 -0.84 1.79
CA GLY A 149 14.36 -1.69 0.61
C GLY A 149 14.95 -3.09 0.77
N GLN A 150 15.42 -3.50 1.97
CA GLN A 150 16.13 -4.77 2.15
C GLN A 150 15.21 -5.98 2.25
N TYR A 151 13.99 -5.80 2.75
CA TYR A 151 13.04 -6.89 2.95
C TYR A 151 11.70 -6.61 2.29
N ALA A 152 11.15 -7.65 1.67
CA ALA A 152 9.75 -7.71 1.25
C ALA A 152 9.00 -8.68 2.16
N LEU A 153 7.75 -8.34 2.46
CA LEU A 153 6.82 -9.19 3.20
C LEU A 153 5.67 -9.55 2.28
N VAL A 154 5.27 -10.82 2.32
CA VAL A 154 4.06 -11.30 1.65
C VAL A 154 3.25 -12.11 2.64
N SER A 155 1.96 -11.79 2.79
CA SER A 155 1.02 -12.58 3.61
C SER A 155 0.35 -13.65 2.76
N SER A 156 0.18 -14.85 3.32
CA SER A 156 -0.52 -15.96 2.68
C SER A 156 -1.72 -16.37 3.54
N GLU A 157 -2.92 -16.12 3.03
CA GLU A 157 -4.17 -16.21 3.78
C GLU A 157 -4.43 -17.62 4.30
N SER A 158 -4.46 -18.59 3.41
CA SER A 158 -4.79 -19.98 3.76
C SER A 158 -3.65 -20.69 4.48
N SER A 159 -2.41 -20.24 4.33
CA SER A 159 -1.27 -20.74 5.07
C SER A 159 -1.14 -20.14 6.47
N ASN A 160 -1.84 -19.04 6.78
CA ASN A 160 -1.73 -18.27 8.02
C ASN A 160 -0.28 -17.84 8.33
N MET A 161 0.44 -17.38 7.31
CA MET A 161 1.86 -17.05 7.39
C MET A 161 2.15 -15.68 6.79
N VAL A 162 3.25 -15.11 7.23
CA VAL A 162 3.95 -14.00 6.56
C VAL A 162 5.34 -14.49 6.19
N HIS A 163 5.67 -14.33 4.91
CA HIS A 163 6.97 -14.67 4.35
C HIS A 163 7.84 -13.41 4.33
N ILE A 164 9.03 -13.48 4.90
CA ILE A 164 10.03 -12.40 4.82
C ILE A 164 11.06 -12.80 3.77
N ILE A 165 11.17 -11.98 2.74
CA ILE A 165 12.02 -12.22 1.58
C ILE A 165 13.10 -11.13 1.56
N GLU A 166 14.38 -11.51 1.49
CA GLU A 166 15.48 -10.60 1.26
C GLU A 166 15.47 -10.15 -0.20
N THR A 167 15.45 -8.85 -0.46
CA THR A 167 15.25 -8.31 -1.81
C THR A 167 16.46 -8.39 -2.73
N ASP A 168 17.66 -8.49 -2.18
CA ASP A 168 18.89 -8.62 -2.98
C ASP A 168 19.12 -10.05 -3.50
N SER A 169 18.74 -11.05 -2.68
CA SER A 169 18.93 -12.47 -3.01
C SER A 169 17.65 -13.17 -3.46
N TYR A 170 16.49 -12.51 -3.28
CA TYR A 170 15.15 -13.08 -3.50
C TYR A 170 14.92 -14.37 -2.72
N THR A 171 15.49 -14.44 -1.51
CA THR A 171 15.44 -15.64 -0.67
C THR A 171 14.47 -15.42 0.50
N VAL A 172 13.59 -16.40 0.75
CA VAL A 172 12.75 -16.43 1.95
C VAL A 172 13.64 -16.69 3.17
N VAL A 173 13.83 -15.68 4.01
CA VAL A 173 14.65 -15.77 5.23
C VAL A 173 13.85 -16.17 6.46
N ALA A 174 12.52 -16.00 6.43
CA ALA A 174 11.63 -16.47 7.48
C ALA A 174 10.21 -16.72 6.97
N ASN A 175 9.58 -17.75 7.54
CA ASN A 175 8.16 -18.05 7.43
C ASN A 175 7.55 -17.92 8.83
N ILE A 176 6.74 -16.89 9.06
CA ILE A 176 6.23 -16.53 10.38
C ILE A 176 4.75 -16.86 10.46
N VAL A 177 4.40 -17.79 11.35
CA VAL A 177 3.00 -18.13 11.64
C VAL A 177 2.35 -16.97 12.42
N VAL A 178 1.23 -16.49 11.92
CA VAL A 178 0.42 -15.43 12.52
C VAL A 178 -1.02 -15.92 12.73
N ALA A 179 -1.93 -15.04 13.14
CA ALA A 179 -3.33 -15.38 13.30
C ALA A 179 -4.00 -15.67 11.94
N ALA A 180 -5.15 -16.32 11.97
CA ALA A 180 -5.83 -16.84 10.78
C ALA A 180 -6.17 -15.75 9.77
N ARG A 181 -5.87 -16.04 8.51
CA ARG A 181 -6.12 -15.22 7.32
C ARG A 181 -5.45 -13.85 7.38
N PRO A 182 -4.09 -13.81 7.39
CA PRO A 182 -3.36 -12.54 7.32
C PRO A 182 -3.55 -11.87 5.96
N ARG A 183 -3.82 -10.56 5.95
CA ARG A 183 -4.02 -9.75 4.76
C ARG A 183 -3.06 -8.55 4.74
N GLY A 184 -3.47 -7.45 5.36
CA GLY A 184 -2.72 -6.19 5.34
C GLY A 184 -1.39 -6.27 6.07
N LEU A 185 -0.38 -5.68 5.46
CA LEU A 185 0.99 -5.59 5.94
C LEU A 185 1.45 -4.14 5.94
N ALA A 186 2.19 -3.73 6.95
CA ALA A 186 2.88 -2.45 6.95
C ALA A 186 4.17 -2.54 7.77
N PHE A 187 5.22 -1.84 7.34
CA PHE A 187 6.42 -1.62 8.16
C PHE A 187 6.26 -0.41 9.06
N SER A 188 6.91 -0.43 10.24
CA SER A 188 7.16 0.79 11.00
C SER A 188 8.04 1.75 10.20
N ARG A 189 7.96 3.05 10.50
CA ARG A 189 8.69 4.08 9.74
C ARG A 189 10.22 3.91 9.79
N ASP A 190 10.72 3.33 10.86
CA ASP A 190 12.14 3.01 11.05
C ASP A 190 12.55 1.63 10.50
N GLY A 191 11.60 0.86 9.97
CA GLY A 191 11.83 -0.49 9.44
C GLY A 191 12.10 -1.58 10.48
N GLN A 192 12.11 -1.25 11.79
CA GLN A 192 12.45 -2.23 12.83
C GLN A 192 11.35 -3.26 13.07
N PHE A 193 10.11 -2.91 12.78
CA PHE A 193 8.95 -3.75 12.98
C PHE A 193 8.09 -3.83 11.72
N ALA A 194 7.35 -4.91 11.62
CA ALA A 194 6.25 -5.07 10.68
C ALA A 194 4.96 -5.40 11.43
N TYR A 195 3.84 -4.96 10.89
CA TYR A 195 2.51 -5.18 11.42
C TYR A 195 1.68 -6.00 10.44
N VAL A 196 0.88 -6.92 10.97
CA VAL A 196 0.06 -7.85 10.18
C VAL A 196 -1.37 -7.80 10.68
N ALA A 197 -2.32 -7.50 9.80
CA ALA A 197 -3.74 -7.60 10.07
C ALA A 197 -4.26 -8.99 9.67
N SER A 198 -4.86 -9.71 10.60
CA SER A 198 -5.41 -11.04 10.37
C SER A 198 -6.94 -11.00 10.39
N GLU A 199 -7.57 -11.26 9.24
CA GLU A 199 -9.01 -11.10 9.02
C GLU A 199 -9.84 -12.03 9.93
N ILE A 200 -9.60 -13.34 9.85
CA ILE A 200 -10.35 -14.34 10.61
C ILE A 200 -9.85 -14.38 12.06
N GLY A 201 -8.54 -14.21 12.25
CA GLY A 201 -7.93 -14.16 13.58
C GLY A 201 -8.36 -12.94 14.39
N ARG A 202 -8.85 -11.85 13.75
CA ARG A 202 -9.26 -10.59 14.39
C ARG A 202 -8.15 -10.03 15.28
N GLU A 203 -6.92 -10.10 14.80
CA GLU A 203 -5.71 -9.79 15.55
C GLU A 203 -4.76 -8.94 14.71
N VAL A 204 -4.01 -8.08 15.36
CA VAL A 204 -2.79 -7.48 14.81
C VAL A 204 -1.59 -8.13 15.47
N SER A 205 -0.66 -8.61 14.64
CA SER A 205 0.65 -9.10 15.09
C SER A 205 1.73 -8.09 14.76
N LYS A 206 2.66 -7.86 15.72
CA LYS A 206 3.89 -7.07 15.54
C LYS A 206 5.08 -8.02 15.42
N ILE A 207 5.81 -7.93 14.32
CA ILE A 207 6.98 -8.75 14.00
C ILE A 207 8.22 -7.89 14.16
N SER A 208 9.23 -8.36 14.87
CA SER A 208 10.56 -7.74 14.90
C SER A 208 11.36 -8.22 13.68
N ILE A 209 11.89 -7.28 12.90
CA ILE A 209 12.72 -7.59 11.73
C ILE A 209 14.09 -8.11 12.15
N GLU A 210 14.67 -7.61 13.25
CA GLU A 210 15.94 -8.10 13.78
C GLU A 210 15.88 -9.58 14.19
N SER A 211 14.82 -9.97 14.91
CA SER A 211 14.69 -11.35 15.43
C SER A 211 13.90 -12.29 14.52
N LEU A 212 13.23 -11.76 13.49
CA LEU A 212 12.32 -12.48 12.58
C LEU A 212 11.24 -13.26 13.32
N LYS A 213 10.63 -12.62 14.35
CA LYS A 213 9.62 -13.26 15.22
C LYS A 213 8.49 -12.30 15.55
N VAL A 214 7.31 -12.85 15.80
CA VAL A 214 6.23 -12.11 16.45
C VAL A 214 6.65 -11.77 17.88
N VAL A 215 6.67 -10.47 18.18
CA VAL A 215 7.06 -9.97 19.52
C VAL A 215 5.86 -9.48 20.33
N GLN A 216 4.75 -9.16 19.66
CA GLN A 216 3.53 -8.71 20.32
C GLN A 216 2.30 -9.04 19.45
N LYS A 217 1.15 -9.19 20.09
CA LYS A 217 -0.15 -9.43 19.46
C LYS A 217 -1.23 -8.67 20.22
N ALA A 218 -2.23 -8.19 19.51
CA ALA A 218 -3.40 -7.57 20.11
C ALA A 218 -4.68 -7.94 19.34
N PRO A 219 -5.75 -8.33 20.03
CA PRO A 219 -7.05 -8.54 19.40
C PRO A 219 -7.65 -7.20 18.96
N ILE A 220 -8.37 -7.21 17.85
CA ILE A 220 -9.22 -6.08 17.43
C ILE A 220 -10.61 -6.29 18.01
N GLU A 221 -10.84 -5.73 19.19
CA GLU A 221 -12.08 -5.85 19.97
C GLU A 221 -13.17 -4.89 19.45
N VAL A 222 -13.45 -4.98 18.15
CA VAL A 222 -14.51 -4.26 17.46
C VAL A 222 -15.54 -5.26 16.98
N GLU A 223 -16.83 -4.99 17.19
CA GLU A 223 -17.92 -5.89 16.76
C GLU A 223 -17.87 -6.08 15.24
N GLY A 224 -17.98 -7.32 14.79
CA GLY A 224 -17.93 -7.68 13.37
C GLY A 224 -16.59 -7.48 12.68
N ALA A 225 -15.53 -7.05 13.39
CA ALA A 225 -14.23 -6.77 12.81
C ALA A 225 -13.68 -7.94 11.98
N LYS A 226 -13.21 -7.60 10.82
CA LYS A 226 -12.49 -8.41 9.85
C LYS A 226 -11.30 -7.56 9.35
N PRO A 227 -10.20 -7.47 10.11
CA PRO A 227 -9.06 -6.62 9.75
C PRO A 227 -8.55 -6.88 8.35
N MET A 228 -8.41 -5.82 7.53
CA MET A 228 -8.06 -5.91 6.12
C MET A 228 -6.73 -5.20 5.84
N ALA A 229 -6.70 -3.89 5.82
CA ALA A 229 -5.51 -3.09 5.56
C ALA A 229 -4.94 -2.47 6.84
N ILE A 230 -3.64 -2.18 6.82
CA ILE A 230 -2.94 -1.40 7.85
C ILE A 230 -2.24 -0.22 7.20
N VAL A 231 -2.37 0.96 7.82
CA VAL A 231 -1.60 2.16 7.47
C VAL A 231 -0.94 2.70 8.73
N VAL A 232 0.35 3.00 8.64
CA VAL A 232 1.12 3.62 9.74
C VAL A 232 1.07 5.14 9.58
N SER A 233 0.75 5.86 10.66
CA SER A 233 0.76 7.33 10.65
C SER A 233 2.13 7.89 10.22
N PRO A 234 2.20 9.10 9.61
CA PRO A 234 3.47 9.68 9.17
C PRO A 234 4.51 9.84 10.28
N ASP A 235 4.08 10.09 11.52
CA ASP A 235 4.95 10.19 12.69
C ASP A 235 5.28 8.83 13.35
N GLY A 236 4.75 7.73 12.81
CA GLY A 236 4.99 6.37 13.27
C GLY A 236 4.29 5.96 14.56
N LYS A 237 3.46 6.83 15.16
CA LYS A 237 2.87 6.57 16.48
C LYS A 237 1.61 5.76 16.47
N PHE A 238 0.88 5.78 15.36
CA PHE A 238 -0.43 5.15 15.24
C PHE A 238 -0.49 4.16 14.10
N LEU A 239 -1.27 3.11 14.31
CA LEU A 239 -1.72 2.19 13.27
C LEU A 239 -3.20 2.44 13.02
N TYR A 240 -3.58 2.60 11.77
CA TYR A 240 -4.95 2.62 11.31
C TYR A 240 -5.25 1.30 10.63
N ILE A 241 -6.29 0.60 11.08
CA ILE A 241 -6.64 -0.72 10.59
C ILE A 241 -8.10 -0.68 10.13
N SER A 242 -8.32 -0.95 8.85
CA SER A 242 -9.67 -1.10 8.35
C SER A 242 -10.26 -2.40 8.88
N THR A 243 -11.45 -2.32 9.46
CA THR A 243 -12.07 -3.47 10.12
C THR A 243 -12.99 -4.29 9.20
N GLY A 244 -12.97 -4.01 7.89
CA GLY A 244 -13.79 -4.71 6.90
C GLY A 244 -15.28 -4.68 7.27
N ARG A 245 -15.83 -5.82 7.68
CA ARG A 245 -17.25 -5.94 8.07
C ARG A 245 -17.58 -5.28 9.41
N GLY A 246 -16.60 -4.79 10.15
CA GLY A 246 -16.78 -3.95 11.33
C GLY A 246 -17.19 -2.51 10.98
N ASN A 247 -17.10 -2.12 9.69
CA ASN A 247 -17.52 -0.82 9.16
C ASN A 247 -16.89 0.35 9.91
N SER A 248 -15.63 0.22 10.24
CA SER A 248 -14.88 1.19 11.02
C SER A 248 -13.40 1.11 10.76
N ILE A 249 -12.67 2.08 11.28
CA ILE A 249 -11.22 2.09 11.36
C ILE A 249 -10.83 1.97 12.84
N ALA A 250 -10.08 0.92 13.18
CA ALA A 250 -9.48 0.80 14.49
C ALA A 250 -8.16 1.57 14.51
N MET A 251 -8.01 2.51 15.44
CA MET A 251 -6.79 3.27 15.67
C MET A 251 -6.06 2.70 16.88
N LEU A 252 -4.85 2.21 16.68
CA LEU A 252 -4.01 1.64 17.73
C LEU A 252 -2.75 2.47 17.94
N ASN A 253 -2.21 2.41 19.16
CA ASN A 253 -0.85 2.85 19.42
C ASN A 253 0.13 1.85 18.74
N ALA A 254 1.09 2.32 17.95
CA ALA A 254 2.00 1.46 17.20
C ALA A 254 3.01 0.69 18.09
N ASP A 255 3.32 1.23 19.29
CA ASP A 255 4.25 0.58 20.22
C ASP A 255 3.55 -0.47 21.08
N SER A 256 2.46 -0.07 21.74
CA SER A 256 1.75 -0.94 22.70
C SER A 256 0.67 -1.82 22.07
N LEU A 257 0.28 -1.56 20.82
CA LEU A 257 -0.88 -2.15 20.12
C LEU A 257 -2.22 -1.95 20.88
N GLU A 258 -2.28 -1.01 21.80
CA GLU A 258 -3.51 -0.64 22.53
C GLU A 258 -4.51 0.01 21.55
N LEU A 259 -5.77 -0.43 21.59
CA LEU A 259 -6.86 0.20 20.85
C LEU A 259 -7.22 1.54 21.47
N LEU A 260 -6.97 2.63 20.74
CA LEU A 260 -7.20 4.00 21.20
C LEU A 260 -8.58 4.51 20.78
N ALA A 261 -9.04 4.16 19.59
CA ALA A 261 -10.33 4.57 19.05
C ALA A 261 -10.86 3.55 18.04
N ASN A 262 -12.21 3.52 17.93
CA ASN A 262 -12.91 2.85 16.85
C ASN A 262 -13.73 3.91 16.11
N ILE A 263 -13.39 4.22 14.87
CA ILE A 263 -13.93 5.32 14.08
C ILE A 263 -14.91 4.75 13.05
N PRO A 264 -16.24 4.96 13.21
CA PRO A 264 -17.22 4.48 12.25
C PRO A 264 -17.03 5.13 10.86
N VAL A 265 -17.05 4.31 9.80
CA VAL A 265 -16.97 4.71 8.39
C VAL A 265 -18.06 4.01 7.57
N GLY A 266 -17.92 3.94 6.26
CA GLY A 266 -18.87 3.22 5.43
C GLY A 266 -18.76 1.69 5.53
N GLU A 267 -19.65 0.98 4.84
CA GLU A 267 -19.75 -0.47 4.94
C GLU A 267 -18.64 -1.18 4.14
N ARG A 268 -18.04 -2.19 4.78
CA ARG A 268 -16.97 -3.04 4.25
C ARG A 268 -15.74 -2.24 3.80
N THR A 269 -15.08 -1.63 4.78
CA THR A 269 -13.88 -0.84 4.58
C THR A 269 -12.68 -1.71 4.17
N TRP A 270 -12.01 -1.32 3.07
CA TRP A 270 -10.85 -1.99 2.50
C TRP A 270 -9.57 -1.17 2.65
N GLY A 271 -9.03 -0.68 1.53
CA GLY A 271 -7.82 0.10 1.49
C GLY A 271 -7.96 1.49 2.11
N MET A 272 -6.85 2.05 2.54
CA MET A 272 -6.77 3.36 3.19
C MET A 272 -5.52 4.10 2.75
N ALA A 273 -5.60 5.45 2.78
CA ALA A 273 -4.45 6.33 2.64
C ALA A 273 -4.49 7.42 3.71
N VAL A 274 -3.33 7.79 4.27
CA VAL A 274 -3.19 8.88 5.24
C VAL A 274 -2.48 10.05 4.57
N SER A 275 -2.92 11.29 4.84
CA SER A 275 -2.25 12.50 4.35
C SER A 275 -0.84 12.63 4.90
N LYS A 276 0.05 13.28 4.15
CA LYS A 276 1.46 13.48 4.53
C LYS A 276 1.63 14.19 5.87
N ASP A 277 0.71 15.11 6.20
CA ASP A 277 0.69 15.80 7.50
C ASP A 277 0.00 14.99 8.62
N GLY A 278 -0.55 13.82 8.30
CA GLY A 278 -1.22 12.92 9.22
C GLY A 278 -2.61 13.33 9.68
N LYS A 279 -3.17 14.45 9.16
CA LYS A 279 -4.45 14.99 9.64
C LYS A 279 -5.68 14.29 9.08
N TYR A 280 -5.58 13.75 7.88
CA TYR A 280 -6.69 13.10 7.21
C TYR A 280 -6.36 11.66 6.86
N LEU A 281 -7.34 10.80 7.03
CA LEU A 281 -7.31 9.42 6.60
C LEU A 281 -8.50 9.17 5.68
N TYR A 282 -8.26 8.52 4.56
CA TYR A 282 -9.26 8.18 3.56
C TYR A 282 -9.43 6.67 3.51
N SER A 283 -10.67 6.18 3.50
CA SER A 283 -10.95 4.75 3.42
C SER A 283 -11.92 4.42 2.29
N ALA A 284 -11.62 3.36 1.54
CA ALA A 284 -12.52 2.80 0.54
C ALA A 284 -13.57 1.92 1.22
N ASP A 285 -14.84 2.26 1.07
CA ASP A 285 -15.96 1.59 1.72
C ASP A 285 -16.74 0.78 0.70
N GLY A 286 -16.33 -0.48 0.49
CA GLY A 286 -16.68 -1.30 -0.67
C GLY A 286 -18.17 -1.51 -0.90
N ILE A 287 -18.97 -1.78 0.14
CA ILE A 287 -20.42 -1.97 -0.02
C ILE A 287 -21.15 -0.62 -0.15
N SER A 288 -20.69 0.41 0.54
CA SER A 288 -21.28 1.74 0.44
C SER A 288 -21.05 2.41 -0.92
N GLY A 289 -19.99 2.05 -1.66
CA GLY A 289 -19.59 2.74 -2.88
C GLY A 289 -19.07 4.14 -2.61
N THR A 290 -18.39 4.32 -1.47
CA THR A 290 -17.94 5.64 -0.99
C THR A 290 -16.50 5.61 -0.52
N VAL A 291 -15.93 6.81 -0.36
CA VAL A 291 -14.73 7.05 0.42
C VAL A 291 -15.10 7.86 1.65
N SER A 292 -14.79 7.35 2.84
CA SER A 292 -14.90 8.13 4.07
C SER A 292 -13.67 8.99 4.29
N VAL A 293 -13.87 10.25 4.67
CA VAL A 293 -12.82 11.19 5.08
C VAL A 293 -12.83 11.30 6.58
N VAL A 294 -11.72 10.95 7.22
CA VAL A 294 -11.57 10.94 8.68
C VAL A 294 -10.58 12.01 9.12
N ASP A 295 -10.97 12.84 10.06
CA ASP A 295 -10.10 13.72 10.83
C ASP A 295 -9.43 12.88 11.93
N THR A 296 -8.13 12.66 11.83
CA THR A 296 -7.39 11.76 12.71
C THR A 296 -7.22 12.30 14.12
N GLU A 297 -7.15 13.63 14.27
CA GLU A 297 -7.03 14.29 15.57
C GLU A 297 -8.35 14.22 16.33
N LYS A 298 -9.46 14.49 15.64
CA LYS A 298 -10.81 14.37 16.21
C LYS A 298 -11.30 12.92 16.31
N GLN A 299 -10.60 11.99 15.64
CA GLN A 299 -10.98 10.58 15.57
C GLN A 299 -12.44 10.40 15.07
N GLN A 300 -12.78 11.14 14.03
CA GLN A 300 -14.16 11.22 13.51
C GLN A 300 -14.18 11.28 11.99
N ARG A 301 -15.13 10.56 11.37
CA ARG A 301 -15.48 10.79 9.97
C ARG A 301 -16.12 12.17 9.83
N ILE A 302 -15.57 13.00 8.96
CA ILE A 302 -16.00 14.37 8.72
C ILE A 302 -16.72 14.55 7.38
N ASP A 303 -16.46 13.63 6.41
CA ASP A 303 -17.09 13.69 5.11
C ASP A 303 -17.19 12.29 4.47
N THR A 304 -17.94 12.21 3.36
CA THR A 304 -18.13 11.00 2.56
C THR A 304 -18.22 11.39 1.08
N ILE A 305 -17.46 10.72 0.23
CA ILE A 305 -17.39 10.99 -1.21
C ILE A 305 -17.97 9.78 -1.95
N ASP A 306 -18.99 9.99 -2.78
CA ASP A 306 -19.54 8.95 -3.63
C ASP A 306 -18.55 8.64 -4.77
N VAL A 307 -18.25 7.35 -4.98
CA VAL A 307 -17.36 6.86 -6.02
C VAL A 307 -18.01 5.69 -6.79
N GLY A 308 -17.25 4.90 -7.53
CA GLY A 308 -17.80 3.73 -8.21
C GLY A 308 -18.11 2.55 -7.29
N SER A 309 -18.55 1.45 -7.88
CA SER A 309 -18.96 0.23 -7.17
C SER A 309 -17.78 -0.53 -6.60
N TYR A 310 -17.87 -0.93 -5.35
CA TYR A 310 -16.86 -1.69 -4.63
C TYR A 310 -15.48 -1.01 -4.68
N PRO A 311 -15.34 0.23 -4.16
CA PRO A 311 -14.03 0.83 -3.99
C PRO A 311 -13.14 -0.06 -3.13
N TRP A 312 -11.88 -0.27 -3.58
CA TRP A 312 -10.96 -1.20 -2.95
C TRP A 312 -9.69 -0.52 -2.46
N GLY A 313 -8.90 0.05 -3.34
CA GLY A 313 -7.62 0.69 -3.05
C GLY A 313 -7.71 2.21 -3.05
N VAL A 314 -6.89 2.84 -2.22
CA VAL A 314 -6.80 4.31 -2.11
C VAL A 314 -5.35 4.73 -2.16
N ALA A 315 -5.03 5.73 -2.99
CA ALA A 315 -3.73 6.38 -3.03
C ALA A 315 -3.89 7.90 -3.04
N LEU A 316 -3.06 8.60 -2.28
CA LEU A 316 -3.09 10.06 -2.14
C LEU A 316 -1.78 10.67 -2.61
N ASP A 317 -1.88 11.71 -3.43
CA ASP A 317 -0.76 12.54 -3.87
C ASP A 317 -0.91 13.96 -3.32
N ASP A 318 -0.32 14.20 -2.13
CA ASP A 318 -0.32 15.46 -1.38
C ASP A 318 1.09 15.93 -0.95
#